data_7d66d5ea4f1ea7e694edfc3bf4b366d1
#
_entry.id   7d66d5ea4f1ea7e694edfc3bf4b366d1
#
_cell.length_a   1.000
_cell.length_b   1.000
_cell.length_c   1.000
_cell.angle_alpha   90.00
_cell.angle_beta   90.00
_cell.angle_gamma   90.00
#
_symmetry.space_group_name_H-M   'P 1'
#
loop_
_entity.id
_entity.type
_entity.pdbx_description
1 polymer ?
#
loop_
_entity_poly.entity_id
_entity_poly.type
_entity_poly.pdbx_seq_one_letter_code
_entity_poly.pdbx_strand_id
1 'polypeptide(L)'
;MIAATLPQLAGGLFLSDGGLETTLVFLERVDLPHFAAFVLLRDEAGRERLRRYYRPYLELCASTSGAGFVLETPTWRANPDWGRLLGYDASALEQANLDAARLVSVLRDEWRSRLTGPVVLSGIIGPRGDGYVVDAPSNAADAAAYHLPQAVALKKGGVDMLSAVTMTTSAEAMGVARSAKAVGLPVAISFTVETDGRLPSGESLREAMEQVDADTAPAYFAVNCAHPSHFEACFADGGAWTTRIRGIRANASTRSRAELNVATELTSVTQQI
;
A
#
# COMPACT_ATOMS: atom_id res chain seq x y z
N MET A 1 26.42 2.84 -4.11
CA MET A 1 25.82 1.60 -4.63
C MET A 1 24.67 2.01 -5.54
N ILE A 2 24.64 1.55 -6.79
CA ILE A 2 23.52 1.77 -7.70
C ILE A 2 22.34 1.04 -7.08
N ALA A 3 21.25 1.76 -6.74
CA ALA A 3 20.01 1.12 -6.28
C ALA A 3 19.58 0.12 -7.35
N ALA A 4 19.36 -1.13 -6.96
CA ALA A 4 18.88 -2.14 -7.88
C ALA A 4 17.59 -1.60 -8.53
N THR A 5 17.56 -1.55 -9.84
CA THR A 5 16.37 -1.08 -10.57
C THR A 5 15.24 -2.06 -10.30
N LEU A 6 14.12 -1.56 -9.80
CA LEU A 6 12.93 -2.38 -9.54
C LEU A 6 12.46 -3.04 -10.85
N PRO A 7 12.23 -4.37 -10.88
CA PRO A 7 11.83 -5.07 -12.11
C PRO A 7 10.59 -4.48 -12.78
N GLN A 8 9.62 -3.99 -12.00
CA GLN A 8 8.39 -3.38 -12.53
C GLN A 8 8.62 -2.06 -13.29
N LEU A 9 9.81 -1.47 -13.19
CA LEU A 9 10.18 -0.27 -13.94
C LEU A 9 10.89 -0.59 -15.26
N ALA A 10 11.31 -1.83 -15.46
CA ALA A 10 11.96 -2.28 -16.70
C ALA A 10 10.97 -2.59 -17.83
N GLY A 11 9.68 -2.50 -17.57
CA GLY A 11 8.58 -2.85 -18.49
C GLY A 11 7.92 -4.18 -18.13
N GLY A 12 6.80 -4.47 -18.79
CA GLY A 12 6.00 -5.66 -18.48
C GLY A 12 4.87 -5.40 -17.50
N LEU A 13 3.97 -6.37 -17.42
CA LEU A 13 2.84 -6.34 -16.50
C LEU A 13 3.27 -6.84 -15.12
N PHE A 14 2.92 -6.10 -14.09
CA PHE A 14 3.00 -6.54 -12.70
C PHE A 14 1.61 -6.53 -12.09
N LEU A 15 1.25 -7.62 -11.43
CA LEU A 15 0.03 -7.72 -10.63
C LEU A 15 0.36 -7.50 -9.16
N SER A 16 -0.65 -7.15 -8.39
CA SER A 16 -0.61 -7.13 -6.92
C SER A 16 -1.90 -7.74 -6.38
N ASP A 17 -1.98 -7.90 -5.07
CA ASP A 17 -3.24 -8.22 -4.42
C ASP A 17 -4.24 -7.05 -4.45
N GLY A 18 -5.44 -7.29 -3.96
CA GLY A 18 -6.52 -6.30 -3.84
C GLY A 18 -6.57 -5.61 -2.48
N GLY A 19 -7.78 -5.37 -1.98
CA GLY A 19 -8.00 -4.81 -0.64
C GLY A 19 -8.03 -5.92 0.42
N LEU A 20 -6.91 -6.16 1.10
CA LEU A 20 -6.77 -7.22 2.09
C LEU A 20 -7.81 -7.10 3.21
N GLU A 21 -7.79 -5.99 3.92
CA GLU A 21 -8.69 -5.75 5.05
C GLU A 21 -10.14 -5.75 4.61
N THR A 22 -10.43 -5.13 3.47
CA THR A 22 -11.78 -5.10 2.88
C THR A 22 -12.28 -6.51 2.58
N THR A 23 -11.45 -7.35 1.99
CA THR A 23 -11.79 -8.76 1.71
C THR A 23 -12.07 -9.52 3.00
N LEU A 24 -11.17 -9.42 3.96
CA LEU A 24 -11.30 -10.14 5.24
C LEU A 24 -12.56 -9.72 6.01
N VAL A 25 -12.81 -8.41 6.12
CA VAL A 25 -13.95 -7.90 6.90
C VAL A 25 -15.27 -8.13 6.17
N PHE A 26 -15.39 -7.72 4.91
CA PHE A 26 -16.68 -7.71 4.23
C PHE A 26 -17.04 -9.04 3.55
N LEU A 27 -16.07 -9.76 3.00
CA LEU A 27 -16.33 -11.03 2.31
C LEU A 27 -16.19 -12.24 3.24
N GLU A 28 -15.11 -12.26 4.07
CA GLU A 28 -14.87 -13.38 4.98
C GLU A 28 -15.46 -13.19 6.37
N ARG A 29 -16.05 -12.02 6.67
CA ARG A 29 -16.67 -11.67 7.97
C ARG A 29 -15.72 -11.84 9.15
N VAL A 30 -14.44 -11.54 8.92
CA VAL A 30 -13.42 -11.54 9.98
C VAL A 30 -13.56 -10.27 10.81
N ASP A 31 -13.60 -10.43 12.12
CA ASP A 31 -13.47 -9.30 13.03
C ASP A 31 -12.00 -8.83 13.04
N LEU A 32 -11.72 -7.73 12.35
CA LEU A 32 -10.42 -7.08 12.32
C LEU A 32 -10.50 -5.75 13.09
N PRO A 33 -10.02 -5.73 14.34
CA PRO A 33 -10.05 -4.49 15.10
C PRO A 33 -9.28 -3.39 14.38
N HIS A 34 -9.90 -2.24 14.21
CA HIS A 34 -9.35 -1.09 13.51
C HIS A 34 -8.87 -1.37 12.06
N PHE A 35 -9.41 -2.35 11.37
CA PHE A 35 -8.92 -2.72 10.04
C PHE A 35 -7.42 -3.05 10.02
N ALA A 36 -6.91 -3.71 11.04
CA ALA A 36 -5.49 -3.98 11.20
C ALA A 36 -5.15 -5.45 10.91
N ALA A 37 -4.86 -5.79 9.64
CA ALA A 37 -4.58 -7.16 9.24
C ALA A 37 -3.33 -7.76 9.93
N PHE A 38 -2.37 -6.94 10.36
CA PHE A 38 -1.16 -7.43 11.03
C PHE A 38 -1.42 -8.17 12.34
N VAL A 39 -2.58 -7.99 12.99
CA VAL A 39 -2.95 -8.75 14.19
C VAL A 39 -3.07 -10.26 13.93
N LEU A 40 -3.37 -10.64 12.68
CA LEU A 40 -3.45 -12.04 12.27
C LEU A 40 -2.10 -12.76 12.28
N LEU A 41 -1.00 -12.04 12.40
CA LEU A 41 0.33 -12.62 12.51
C LEU A 41 0.60 -13.25 13.89
N ARG A 42 -0.25 -12.98 14.89
CA ARG A 42 -0.07 -13.47 16.27
C ARG A 42 -0.10 -15.00 16.40
N ASP A 43 -0.88 -15.66 15.56
CA ASP A 43 -1.03 -17.11 15.62
C ASP A 43 -1.04 -17.76 14.22
N GLU A 44 -0.96 -19.09 14.19
CA GLU A 44 -0.90 -19.83 12.92
C GLU A 44 -2.21 -19.79 12.14
N ALA A 45 -3.36 -19.75 12.83
CA ALA A 45 -4.66 -19.67 12.17
C ALA A 45 -4.81 -18.35 11.40
N GLY A 46 -4.36 -17.24 12.00
CA GLY A 46 -4.31 -15.93 11.34
C GLY A 46 -3.34 -15.93 10.16
N ARG A 47 -2.12 -16.46 10.33
CA ARG A 47 -1.14 -16.59 9.23
C ARG A 47 -1.67 -17.43 8.07
N GLU A 48 -2.34 -18.55 8.35
CA GLU A 48 -2.95 -19.37 7.31
C GLU A 48 -4.11 -18.65 6.59
N ARG A 49 -4.84 -17.79 7.30
CA ARG A 49 -5.86 -16.93 6.69
C ARG A 49 -5.23 -15.93 5.71
N LEU A 50 -4.13 -15.31 6.09
CA LEU A 50 -3.36 -14.43 5.20
C LEU A 50 -2.84 -15.19 3.96
N ARG A 51 -2.28 -16.41 4.12
CA ARG A 51 -1.87 -17.25 2.98
C ARG A 51 -3.03 -17.54 2.03
N ARG A 52 -4.21 -17.88 2.56
CA ARG A 52 -5.42 -18.10 1.75
C ARG A 52 -5.86 -16.87 0.99
N TYR A 53 -5.73 -15.69 1.60
CA TYR A 53 -6.01 -14.43 0.92
C TYR A 53 -5.09 -14.19 -0.29
N TYR A 54 -3.78 -14.41 -0.17
CA TYR A 54 -2.84 -14.19 -1.29
C TYR A 54 -2.96 -15.22 -2.41
N ARG A 55 -3.42 -16.42 -2.10
CA ARG A 55 -3.46 -17.55 -3.04
C ARG A 55 -4.12 -17.23 -4.38
N PRO A 56 -5.35 -16.71 -4.48
CA PRO A 56 -6.02 -16.45 -5.76
C PRO A 56 -5.26 -15.43 -6.62
N TYR A 57 -4.61 -14.45 -6.02
CA TYR A 57 -3.81 -13.45 -6.74
C TYR A 57 -2.52 -14.08 -7.30
N LEU A 58 -1.88 -14.94 -6.52
CA LEU A 58 -0.71 -15.68 -6.97
C LEU A 58 -1.08 -16.70 -8.06
N GLU A 59 -2.24 -17.36 -7.98
CA GLU A 59 -2.80 -18.23 -9.03
C GLU A 59 -3.07 -17.45 -10.32
N LEU A 60 -3.66 -16.27 -10.22
CA LEU A 60 -3.87 -15.39 -11.37
C LEU A 60 -2.55 -15.00 -12.00
N CYS A 61 -1.55 -14.61 -11.21
CA CYS A 61 -0.22 -14.29 -11.71
C CYS A 61 0.44 -15.48 -12.39
N ALA A 62 0.36 -16.66 -11.80
CA ALA A 62 0.90 -17.90 -12.37
C ALA A 62 0.24 -18.29 -13.71
N SER A 63 -1.03 -17.95 -13.89
CA SER A 63 -1.75 -18.16 -15.17
C SER A 63 -1.48 -17.09 -16.23
N THR A 64 -0.84 -15.98 -15.85
CA THR A 64 -0.54 -14.85 -16.75
C THR A 64 0.94 -14.91 -17.14
N SER A 65 1.23 -15.40 -18.34
CA SER A 65 2.60 -15.62 -18.81
C SER A 65 3.44 -14.34 -18.77
N GLY A 66 4.59 -14.40 -18.11
CA GLY A 66 5.55 -13.30 -17.99
C GLY A 66 5.14 -12.19 -17.04
N ALA A 67 3.98 -12.26 -16.39
CA ALA A 67 3.58 -11.27 -15.39
C ALA A 67 4.46 -11.40 -14.13
N GLY A 68 4.96 -10.26 -13.64
CA GLY A 68 5.54 -10.17 -12.32
C GLY A 68 4.48 -9.94 -11.24
N PHE A 69 4.89 -10.06 -9.99
CA PHE A 69 4.01 -9.84 -8.85
C PHE A 69 4.66 -8.93 -7.80
N VAL A 70 3.94 -7.92 -7.34
CA VAL A 70 4.31 -7.14 -6.15
C VAL A 70 3.56 -7.76 -4.98
N LEU A 71 4.28 -8.51 -4.15
CA LEU A 71 3.73 -9.20 -2.99
C LEU A 71 3.90 -8.32 -1.75
N GLU A 72 2.80 -7.85 -1.22
CA GLU A 72 2.74 -6.82 -0.20
C GLU A 72 2.56 -7.39 1.20
N THR A 73 3.23 -6.79 2.20
CA THR A 73 3.07 -7.17 3.60
C THR A 73 1.73 -6.69 4.17
N PRO A 74 1.08 -7.43 5.10
CA PRO A 74 -0.16 -7.02 5.76
C PRO A 74 0.08 -5.98 6.87
N THR A 75 0.80 -4.89 6.57
CA THR A 75 1.33 -3.95 7.57
C THR A 75 0.79 -2.53 7.47
N TRP A 76 -0.31 -2.33 6.73
CA TRP A 76 -0.89 -1.01 6.50
C TRP A 76 -1.09 -0.21 7.81
N ARG A 77 -1.58 -0.83 8.88
CA ARG A 77 -1.75 -0.20 10.20
C ARG A 77 -0.72 -0.68 11.24
N ALA A 78 0.39 -1.28 10.82
CA ALA A 78 1.43 -1.72 11.74
C ALA A 78 2.39 -0.58 12.13
N ASN A 79 1.84 0.56 12.53
CA ASN A 79 2.53 1.77 12.94
C ASN A 79 2.27 2.10 14.44
N PRO A 80 3.00 3.03 15.06
CA PRO A 80 2.97 3.25 16.51
C PRO A 80 1.59 3.56 17.11
N ASP A 81 0.79 4.41 16.44
CA ASP A 81 -0.49 4.84 17.01
C ASP A 81 -1.54 3.72 16.97
N TRP A 82 -1.66 3.01 15.85
CA TRP A 82 -2.55 1.84 15.73
C TRP A 82 -2.03 0.66 16.56
N GLY A 83 -0.70 0.45 16.62
CA GLY A 83 -0.10 -0.57 17.47
C GLY A 83 -0.46 -0.36 18.94
N ARG A 84 -0.35 0.86 19.45
CA ARG A 84 -0.73 1.21 20.83
C ARG A 84 -2.21 0.93 21.13
N LEU A 85 -3.12 1.29 20.21
CA LEU A 85 -4.55 0.98 20.36
C LEU A 85 -4.83 -0.51 20.41
N LEU A 86 -3.99 -1.32 19.78
CA LEU A 86 -4.10 -2.77 19.70
C LEU A 86 -3.26 -3.51 20.74
N GLY A 87 -2.65 -2.78 21.69
CA GLY A 87 -1.88 -3.33 22.79
C GLY A 87 -0.47 -3.82 22.42
N TYR A 88 0.09 -3.29 21.31
CA TYR A 88 1.49 -3.54 20.93
C TYR A 88 2.38 -2.42 21.50
N ASP A 89 3.42 -2.79 22.19
CA ASP A 89 4.56 -1.91 22.46
C ASP A 89 5.48 -1.82 21.24
N ALA A 90 6.53 -1.02 21.34
CA ALA A 90 7.47 -0.81 20.22
C ALA A 90 8.15 -2.12 19.76
N SER A 91 8.50 -3.01 20.71
CA SER A 91 9.15 -4.29 20.39
C SER A 91 8.20 -5.26 19.72
N ALA A 92 6.97 -5.38 20.24
CA ALA A 92 5.94 -6.23 19.63
C ALA A 92 5.56 -5.73 18.24
N LEU A 93 5.54 -4.42 18.03
CA LEU A 93 5.24 -3.83 16.72
C LEU A 93 6.39 -4.03 15.72
N GLU A 94 7.66 -3.91 16.16
CA GLU A 94 8.82 -4.29 15.34
C GLU A 94 8.70 -5.75 14.92
N GLN A 95 8.42 -6.65 15.88
CA GLN A 95 8.28 -8.08 15.60
C GLN A 95 7.15 -8.37 14.61
N ALA A 96 6.00 -7.70 14.72
CA ALA A 96 4.89 -7.84 13.79
C ALA A 96 5.29 -7.45 12.35
N ASN A 97 6.05 -6.37 12.16
CA ASN A 97 6.57 -5.98 10.86
C ASN A 97 7.59 -6.99 10.30
N LEU A 98 8.45 -7.57 11.16
CA LEU A 98 9.38 -8.64 10.78
C LEU A 98 8.63 -9.92 10.36
N ASP A 99 7.62 -10.33 11.13
CA ASP A 99 6.82 -11.52 10.84
C ASP A 99 6.02 -11.36 9.55
N ALA A 100 5.52 -10.15 9.27
CA ALA A 100 4.88 -9.82 8.01
C ALA A 100 5.83 -9.98 6.81
N ALA A 101 7.02 -9.43 6.90
CA ALA A 101 8.04 -9.58 5.85
C ALA A 101 8.42 -11.04 5.65
N ARG A 102 8.56 -11.81 6.74
CA ARG A 102 8.83 -13.24 6.69
C ARG A 102 7.71 -14.02 6.01
N LEU A 103 6.44 -13.72 6.32
CA LEU A 103 5.28 -14.37 5.70
C LEU A 103 5.33 -14.25 4.17
N VAL A 104 5.51 -13.03 3.66
CA VAL A 104 5.54 -12.81 2.21
C VAL A 104 6.81 -13.39 1.56
N SER A 105 7.93 -13.45 2.26
CA SER A 105 9.15 -14.12 1.78
C SER A 105 8.93 -15.62 1.63
N VAL A 106 8.30 -16.29 2.60
CA VAL A 106 7.94 -17.71 2.53
C VAL A 106 6.98 -17.96 1.38
N LEU A 107 5.94 -17.14 1.23
CA LEU A 107 5.00 -17.25 0.10
C LEU A 107 5.69 -17.11 -1.25
N ARG A 108 6.59 -16.14 -1.42
CA ARG A 108 7.39 -16.01 -2.65
C ARG A 108 8.15 -17.30 -2.97
N ASP A 109 8.80 -17.87 -1.96
CA ASP A 109 9.62 -19.07 -2.15
C ASP A 109 8.78 -20.32 -2.46
N GLU A 110 7.62 -20.48 -1.81
CA GLU A 110 6.64 -21.54 -2.09
C GLU A 110 6.08 -21.48 -3.53
N TRP A 111 5.89 -20.27 -4.06
CA TRP A 111 5.32 -20.05 -5.39
C TRP A 111 6.35 -19.92 -6.52
N ARG A 112 7.62 -19.88 -6.18
CA ARG A 112 8.72 -19.60 -7.12
C ARG A 112 8.74 -20.48 -8.37
N SER A 113 8.39 -21.75 -8.24
CA SER A 113 8.36 -22.68 -9.39
C SER A 113 7.15 -22.53 -10.30
N ARG A 114 6.12 -21.83 -9.85
CA ARG A 114 4.85 -21.60 -10.58
C ARG A 114 4.78 -20.22 -11.24
N LEU A 115 5.53 -19.25 -10.73
CA LEU A 115 5.55 -17.88 -11.24
C LEU A 115 6.65 -17.75 -12.31
N THR A 116 6.30 -17.21 -13.47
CA THR A 116 7.21 -17.05 -14.61
C THR A 116 7.88 -15.68 -14.66
N GLY A 117 7.30 -14.69 -14.00
CA GLY A 117 7.87 -13.35 -13.86
C GLY A 117 8.51 -13.12 -12.49
N PRO A 118 9.17 -11.97 -12.31
CA PRO A 118 9.80 -11.62 -11.03
C PRO A 118 8.76 -11.31 -9.94
N VAL A 119 9.11 -11.65 -8.69
CA VAL A 119 8.33 -11.28 -7.50
C VAL A 119 9.12 -10.26 -6.69
N VAL A 120 8.48 -9.13 -6.40
CA VAL A 120 9.02 -8.05 -5.59
C VAL A 120 8.29 -8.03 -4.25
N LEU A 121 9.03 -8.13 -3.14
CA LEU A 121 8.47 -8.01 -1.80
C LEU A 121 8.36 -6.54 -1.42
N SER A 122 7.15 -6.09 -1.14
CA SER A 122 6.87 -4.71 -0.79
C SER A 122 6.38 -4.57 0.65
N GLY A 123 7.09 -3.78 1.45
CA GLY A 123 6.67 -3.41 2.78
C GLY A 123 5.63 -2.29 2.74
N ILE A 124 4.40 -2.57 3.16
CA ILE A 124 3.31 -1.60 3.15
C ILE A 124 3.39 -0.67 4.35
N ILE A 125 3.31 0.62 4.08
CA ILE A 125 3.18 1.69 5.07
C ILE A 125 1.89 2.45 4.79
N GLY A 126 0.98 2.47 5.73
CA GLY A 126 -0.23 3.30 5.70
C GLY A 126 -0.02 4.66 6.38
N PRO A 127 -0.99 5.58 6.25
CA PRO A 127 -0.93 6.87 6.92
C PRO A 127 -0.95 6.71 8.45
N ARG A 128 -0.44 7.71 9.14
CA ARG A 128 -0.43 7.78 10.60
C ARG A 128 -1.85 7.69 11.17
N GLY A 129 -2.75 8.50 10.62
CA GLY A 129 -4.13 8.57 11.03
C GLY A 129 -5.07 7.64 10.27
N ASP A 130 -6.31 8.06 10.17
CA ASP A 130 -7.28 7.41 9.31
C ASP A 130 -6.93 7.69 7.83
N GLY A 131 -6.92 6.67 7.00
CA GLY A 131 -6.61 6.83 5.56
C GLY A 131 -7.67 7.63 4.77
N TYR A 132 -8.70 8.16 5.43
CA TYR A 132 -9.82 8.87 4.83
C TYR A 132 -10.03 10.28 5.38
N VAL A 133 -9.47 10.58 6.53
CA VAL A 133 -9.55 11.89 7.17
C VAL A 133 -8.13 12.41 7.38
N VAL A 134 -7.88 13.64 7.02
CA VAL A 134 -6.62 14.30 7.35
C VAL A 134 -6.65 14.65 8.82
N ASP A 135 -5.92 13.90 9.63
CA ASP A 135 -5.61 14.31 11.00
C ASP A 135 -4.76 15.58 10.99
N ALA A 136 -4.53 16.18 12.15
CA ALA A 136 -3.82 17.44 12.27
C ALA A 136 -2.57 17.50 11.36
N PRO A 137 -2.33 18.60 10.64
CA PRO A 137 -1.26 18.70 9.65
C PRO A 137 0.09 18.37 10.29
N SER A 138 0.69 17.27 9.87
CA SER A 138 2.07 16.95 10.21
C SER A 138 3.00 17.49 9.12
N ASN A 139 4.18 17.99 9.50
CA ASN A 139 5.20 18.30 8.51
C ASN A 139 5.97 17.05 8.10
N ALA A 140 6.67 17.11 6.98
CA ALA A 140 7.40 15.97 6.44
C ALA A 140 8.53 15.44 7.36
N ALA A 141 9.07 16.26 8.25
CA ALA A 141 10.11 15.83 9.20
C ALA A 141 9.50 14.98 10.33
N ASP A 142 8.37 15.40 10.88
CA ASP A 142 7.65 14.65 11.91
C ASP A 142 7.10 13.33 11.35
N ALA A 143 6.56 13.36 10.13
CA ALA A 143 6.13 12.17 9.43
C ALA A 143 7.28 11.18 9.16
N ALA A 144 8.47 11.69 8.78
CA ALA A 144 9.65 10.85 8.61
C ALA A 144 10.07 10.19 9.93
N ALA A 145 10.14 10.94 11.03
CA ALA A 145 10.46 10.38 12.34
C ALA A 145 9.43 9.32 12.78
N TYR A 146 8.16 9.55 12.47
CA TYR A 146 7.07 8.64 12.82
C TYR A 146 7.14 7.31 12.07
N HIS A 147 7.39 7.32 10.75
CA HIS A 147 7.41 6.13 9.92
C HIS A 147 8.75 5.39 9.90
N LEU A 148 9.84 6.03 10.36
CA LEU A 148 11.17 5.43 10.33
C LEU A 148 11.27 4.08 11.08
N PRO A 149 10.68 3.88 12.27
CA PRO A 149 10.75 2.58 12.94
C PRO A 149 10.15 1.44 12.10
N GLN A 150 9.01 1.67 11.44
CA GLN A 150 8.39 0.69 10.56
C GLN A 150 9.26 0.40 9.33
N ALA A 151 9.82 1.44 8.70
CA ALA A 151 10.74 1.29 7.57
C ALA A 151 11.99 0.49 7.93
N VAL A 152 12.57 0.71 9.13
CA VAL A 152 13.70 -0.05 9.66
C VAL A 152 13.34 -1.52 9.85
N ALA A 153 12.19 -1.83 10.47
CA ALA A 153 11.75 -3.19 10.69
C ALA A 153 11.51 -3.94 9.37
N LEU A 154 10.83 -3.32 8.40
CA LEU A 154 10.58 -3.89 7.09
C LEU A 154 11.88 -4.13 6.31
N LYS A 155 12.83 -3.18 6.35
CA LYS A 155 14.18 -3.37 5.77
C LYS A 155 14.91 -4.55 6.40
N LYS A 156 14.89 -4.65 7.72
CA LYS A 156 15.48 -5.77 8.47
C LYS A 156 14.82 -7.10 8.12
N GLY A 157 13.50 -7.07 7.84
CA GLY A 157 12.72 -8.22 7.38
C GLY A 157 13.02 -8.66 5.94
N GLY A 158 13.79 -7.88 5.17
CA GLY A 158 14.27 -8.25 3.85
C GLY A 158 13.31 -7.96 2.71
N VAL A 159 12.43 -6.95 2.84
CA VAL A 159 11.63 -6.47 1.71
C VAL A 159 12.51 -5.78 0.67
N ASP A 160 12.11 -5.85 -0.61
CA ASP A 160 12.83 -5.27 -1.73
C ASP A 160 12.56 -3.76 -1.89
N MET A 161 11.37 -3.32 -1.48
CA MET A 161 10.91 -1.93 -1.55
C MET A 161 9.89 -1.61 -0.46
N LEU A 162 9.55 -0.33 -0.32
CA LEU A 162 8.41 0.12 0.46
C LEU A 162 7.30 0.65 -0.47
N SER A 163 6.06 0.49 -0.06
CA SER A 163 4.90 1.14 -0.69
C SER A 163 4.13 1.92 0.37
N ALA A 164 4.13 3.25 0.25
CA ALA A 164 3.26 4.12 1.02
C ALA A 164 1.89 4.14 0.35
N VAL A 165 0.87 3.55 0.96
CA VAL A 165 -0.45 3.43 0.34
C VAL A 165 -1.51 4.25 1.07
N THR A 166 -2.47 4.76 0.32
CA THR A 166 -3.57 5.59 0.84
C THR A 166 -3.06 6.91 1.46
N MET A 167 -2.02 7.50 0.86
CA MET A 167 -1.49 8.79 1.31
C MET A 167 -2.51 9.89 1.04
N THR A 168 -2.78 10.68 2.06
CA THR A 168 -3.81 11.72 2.07
C THR A 168 -3.23 13.14 1.95
N THR A 169 -1.92 13.29 2.15
CA THR A 169 -1.19 14.57 2.07
C THR A 169 0.17 14.38 1.43
N SER A 170 0.69 15.40 0.76
CA SER A 170 2.06 15.42 0.25
C SER A 170 3.10 15.39 1.37
N ALA A 171 2.82 16.07 2.49
CA ALA A 171 3.74 16.15 3.63
C ALA A 171 4.01 14.77 4.25
N GLU A 172 2.98 13.94 4.45
CA GLU A 172 3.17 12.60 4.97
C GLU A 172 3.87 11.68 3.96
N ALA A 173 3.50 11.77 2.69
CA ALA A 173 4.14 11.05 1.61
C ALA A 173 5.65 11.36 1.53
N MET A 174 6.05 12.64 1.64
CA MET A 174 7.45 13.05 1.76
C MET A 174 8.13 12.41 2.98
N GLY A 175 7.44 12.37 4.13
CA GLY A 175 7.96 11.75 5.35
C GLY A 175 8.29 10.27 5.16
N VAL A 176 7.35 9.50 4.57
CA VAL A 176 7.59 8.08 4.26
C VAL A 176 8.74 7.93 3.26
N ALA A 177 8.79 8.77 2.21
CA ALA A 177 9.86 8.71 1.22
C ALA A 177 11.24 9.03 1.82
N ARG A 178 11.33 9.98 2.77
CA ARG A 178 12.56 10.26 3.55
C ARG A 178 12.96 9.06 4.41
N SER A 179 11.99 8.40 5.06
CA SER A 179 12.24 7.18 5.86
C SER A 179 12.79 6.05 4.99
N ALA A 180 12.20 5.83 3.82
CA ALA A 180 12.68 4.83 2.84
C ALA A 180 14.12 5.12 2.40
N LYS A 181 14.41 6.38 2.08
CA LYS A 181 15.76 6.85 1.72
C LYS A 181 16.77 6.61 2.86
N ALA A 182 16.37 6.88 4.11
CA ALA A 182 17.21 6.68 5.28
C ALA A 182 17.61 5.21 5.48
N VAL A 183 16.72 4.27 5.15
CA VAL A 183 17.00 2.82 5.23
C VAL A 183 17.55 2.23 3.93
N GLY A 184 17.70 3.03 2.88
CA GLY A 184 18.25 2.59 1.60
C GLY A 184 17.33 1.66 0.83
N LEU A 185 16.00 1.85 0.90
CA LEU A 185 15.02 1.15 0.09
C LEU A 185 14.38 2.08 -0.94
N PRO A 186 14.11 1.59 -2.17
CA PRO A 186 13.24 2.28 -3.09
C PRO A 186 11.82 2.34 -2.51
N VAL A 187 11.04 3.36 -2.85
CA VAL A 187 9.67 3.52 -2.39
C VAL A 187 8.74 3.90 -3.54
N ALA A 188 7.55 3.32 -3.54
CA ALA A 188 6.41 3.81 -4.31
C ALA A 188 5.48 4.62 -3.40
N ILE A 189 4.96 5.72 -3.90
CA ILE A 189 3.97 6.54 -3.21
C ILE A 189 2.63 6.40 -3.92
N SER A 190 1.63 5.90 -3.20
CA SER A 190 0.27 5.77 -3.71
C SER A 190 -0.66 6.71 -2.99
N PHE A 191 -1.15 7.69 -3.73
CA PHE A 191 -2.14 8.63 -3.24
C PHE A 191 -3.55 8.07 -3.39
N THR A 192 -4.43 8.59 -2.58
CA THR A 192 -5.85 8.38 -2.71
C THR A 192 -6.53 9.71 -2.98
N VAL A 193 -7.60 9.69 -3.76
CA VAL A 193 -8.34 10.91 -4.11
C VAL A 193 -9.82 10.76 -3.81
N GLU A 194 -10.47 11.89 -3.58
CA GLU A 194 -11.91 12.02 -3.44
C GLU A 194 -12.58 12.07 -4.84
N THR A 195 -13.91 12.16 -4.86
CA THR A 195 -14.70 12.14 -6.10
C THR A 195 -14.41 13.30 -7.05
N ASP A 196 -13.77 14.36 -6.57
CA ASP A 196 -13.34 15.53 -7.34
C ASP A 196 -11.88 15.44 -7.84
N GLY A 197 -11.20 14.32 -7.60
CA GLY A 197 -9.81 14.09 -8.01
C GLY A 197 -8.76 14.72 -7.10
N ARG A 198 -9.17 15.34 -5.99
CA ARG A 198 -8.25 15.91 -5.01
C ARG A 198 -7.94 14.93 -3.89
N LEU A 199 -6.78 15.07 -3.29
CA LEU A 199 -6.46 14.37 -2.06
C LEU A 199 -7.40 14.83 -0.93
N PRO A 200 -7.58 14.04 0.13
CA PRO A 200 -8.34 14.46 1.31
C PRO A 200 -7.85 15.78 1.95
N SER A 201 -6.59 16.14 1.73
CA SER A 201 -6.00 17.44 2.13
C SER A 201 -6.49 18.63 1.28
N GLY A 202 -7.17 18.38 0.17
CA GLY A 202 -7.55 19.39 -0.81
C GLY A 202 -6.47 19.68 -1.87
N GLU A 203 -5.28 19.11 -1.75
CA GLU A 203 -4.22 19.21 -2.77
C GLU A 203 -4.67 18.52 -4.06
N SER A 204 -4.29 19.03 -5.24
CA SER A 204 -4.45 18.25 -6.46
C SER A 204 -3.42 17.10 -6.49
N LEU A 205 -3.77 16.01 -7.16
CA LEU A 205 -2.87 14.87 -7.34
C LEU A 205 -1.53 15.30 -7.94
N ARG A 206 -1.56 16.21 -8.92
CA ARG A 206 -0.36 16.76 -9.56
C ARG A 206 0.52 17.53 -8.59
N GLU A 207 -0.05 18.50 -7.86
CA GLU A 207 0.70 19.30 -6.87
C GLU A 207 1.37 18.41 -5.82
N ALA A 208 0.63 17.42 -5.28
CA ALA A 208 1.16 16.50 -4.29
C ALA A 208 2.33 15.67 -4.86
N MET A 209 2.20 15.14 -6.07
CA MET A 209 3.28 14.38 -6.73
C MET A 209 4.51 15.26 -7.00
N GLU A 210 4.33 16.46 -7.55
CA GLU A 210 5.43 17.40 -7.86
C GLU A 210 6.19 17.81 -6.59
N GLN A 211 5.49 18.01 -5.46
CA GLN A 211 6.13 18.31 -4.17
C GLN A 211 6.97 17.13 -3.68
N VAL A 212 6.46 15.90 -3.73
CA VAL A 212 7.20 14.71 -3.31
C VAL A 212 8.38 14.43 -4.23
N ASP A 213 8.22 14.61 -5.55
CA ASP A 213 9.31 14.42 -6.52
C ASP A 213 10.45 15.45 -6.30
N ALA A 214 10.10 16.68 -5.98
CA ALA A 214 11.08 17.72 -5.69
C ALA A 214 11.89 17.45 -4.40
N ASP A 215 11.28 16.77 -3.43
CA ASP A 215 11.92 16.46 -2.14
C ASP A 215 12.81 15.20 -2.18
N THR A 216 12.26 14.08 -2.65
CA THR A 216 12.91 12.77 -2.50
C THR A 216 12.96 11.92 -3.76
N ALA A 217 12.20 12.27 -4.78
CA ALA A 217 12.08 11.54 -6.04
C ALA A 217 11.86 10.01 -5.80
N PRO A 218 10.67 9.58 -5.34
CA PRO A 218 10.35 8.18 -5.13
C PRO A 218 10.50 7.39 -6.44
N ALA A 219 10.58 6.06 -6.37
CA ALA A 219 10.75 5.22 -7.55
C ALA A 219 9.63 5.42 -8.57
N TYR A 220 8.39 5.50 -8.10
CA TYR A 220 7.20 5.82 -8.91
C TYR A 220 6.03 6.22 -8.01
N PHE A 221 4.96 6.70 -8.65
CA PHE A 221 3.68 6.96 -8.00
C PHE A 221 2.61 5.96 -8.45
N ALA A 222 1.58 5.86 -7.63
CA ALA A 222 0.37 5.09 -7.91
C ALA A 222 -0.86 5.82 -7.38
N VAL A 223 -2.05 5.34 -7.75
CA VAL A 223 -3.33 5.75 -7.17
C VAL A 223 -4.02 4.51 -6.61
N ASN A 224 -4.51 4.59 -5.38
CA ASN A 224 -5.26 3.50 -4.77
C ASN A 224 -6.52 3.99 -4.03
N CYS A 225 -7.42 3.06 -3.74
CA CYS A 225 -8.65 3.32 -2.98
C CYS A 225 -9.54 4.43 -3.57
N ALA A 226 -9.51 4.62 -4.88
CA ALA A 226 -10.36 5.53 -5.63
C ALA A 226 -10.91 4.82 -6.87
N HIS A 227 -12.14 5.14 -7.28
CA HIS A 227 -12.67 4.65 -8.55
C HIS A 227 -12.00 5.39 -9.72
N PRO A 228 -11.78 4.76 -10.90
CA PRO A 228 -11.15 5.42 -12.04
C PRO A 228 -11.81 6.75 -12.44
N SER A 229 -13.14 6.84 -12.38
CA SER A 229 -13.86 8.08 -12.68
C SER A 229 -13.54 9.26 -11.76
N HIS A 230 -12.94 9.00 -10.57
CA HIS A 230 -12.55 10.07 -9.64
C HIS A 230 -11.25 10.75 -10.06
N PHE A 231 -10.39 10.08 -10.82
CA PHE A 231 -9.07 10.61 -11.18
C PHE A 231 -8.77 10.65 -12.68
N GLU A 232 -9.64 10.10 -13.54
CA GLU A 232 -9.41 10.14 -15.00
C GLU A 232 -9.27 11.58 -15.54
N ALA A 233 -10.07 12.50 -15.01
CA ALA A 233 -9.99 13.91 -15.39
C ALA A 233 -8.66 14.57 -14.98
N CYS A 234 -7.98 14.08 -13.95
CA CYS A 234 -6.67 14.59 -13.53
C CYS A 234 -5.61 14.41 -14.64
N PHE A 235 -5.80 13.48 -15.55
CA PHE A 235 -4.85 13.18 -16.63
C PHE A 235 -5.15 13.93 -17.94
N ALA A 236 -6.27 14.66 -18.03
CA ALA A 236 -6.73 15.29 -19.26
C ALA A 236 -5.72 16.31 -19.83
N ASP A 237 -5.03 17.04 -18.96
CA ASP A 237 -4.02 18.04 -19.36
C ASP A 237 -2.70 17.39 -19.80
N GLY A 238 -2.52 16.09 -19.56
CA GLY A 238 -1.27 15.40 -19.82
C GLY A 238 -0.09 15.96 -19.01
N GLY A 239 1.10 15.77 -19.53
CA GLY A 239 2.32 16.31 -18.94
C GLY A 239 3.26 15.23 -18.36
N ALA A 240 4.52 15.62 -18.12
CA ALA A 240 5.57 14.68 -17.70
C ALA A 240 5.26 14.00 -16.36
N TRP A 241 4.53 14.65 -15.47
CA TRP A 241 4.15 14.10 -14.17
C TRP A 241 3.30 12.82 -14.28
N THR A 242 2.45 12.70 -15.32
CA THR A 242 1.60 11.51 -15.51
C THR A 242 2.44 10.27 -15.81
N THR A 243 3.60 10.41 -16.44
CA THR A 243 4.52 9.30 -16.74
C THR A 243 5.15 8.72 -15.48
N ARG A 244 5.08 9.42 -14.36
CA ARG A 244 5.54 8.98 -13.05
C ARG A 244 4.56 8.01 -12.37
N ILE A 245 3.29 7.97 -12.83
CA ILE A 245 2.28 7.03 -12.31
C ILE A 245 2.48 5.69 -13.03
N ARG A 246 2.82 4.65 -12.25
CA ARG A 246 3.14 3.31 -12.77
C ARG A 246 2.27 2.20 -12.18
N GLY A 247 1.31 2.57 -11.30
CA GLY A 247 0.42 1.61 -10.68
C GLY A 247 -0.94 2.21 -10.36
N ILE A 248 -1.95 1.35 -10.44
CA ILE A 248 -3.33 1.69 -10.04
C ILE A 248 -3.90 0.50 -9.27
N ARG A 249 -4.47 0.77 -8.10
CA ARG A 249 -5.29 -0.19 -7.34
C ARG A 249 -6.66 0.46 -7.10
N ALA A 250 -7.51 0.35 -8.09
CA ALA A 250 -8.80 1.03 -8.13
C ALA A 250 -9.86 0.37 -7.23
N ASN A 251 -10.76 1.20 -6.70
CA ASN A 251 -12.01 0.72 -6.13
C ASN A 251 -13.00 0.36 -7.24
N ALA A 252 -13.83 -0.64 -6.96
CA ALA A 252 -14.96 -1.00 -7.82
C ALA A 252 -16.18 -0.07 -7.63
N SER A 253 -16.27 0.63 -6.52
CA SER A 253 -17.39 1.52 -6.18
C SER A 253 -17.08 2.97 -6.57
N THR A 254 -18.04 3.63 -7.19
CA THR A 254 -18.02 5.08 -7.51
C THR A 254 -18.41 5.96 -6.32
N ARG A 255 -18.80 5.36 -5.19
CA ARG A 255 -19.19 6.10 -3.99
C ARG A 255 -18.02 6.91 -3.42
N SER A 256 -18.38 8.03 -2.80
CA SER A 256 -17.43 8.80 -2.00
C SER A 256 -16.95 8.00 -0.78
N ARG A 257 -15.85 8.41 -0.18
CA ARG A 257 -15.34 7.78 1.04
C ARG A 257 -16.28 7.90 2.21
N ALA A 258 -16.96 9.04 2.36
CA ALA A 258 -17.97 9.25 3.39
C ALA A 258 -19.09 8.20 3.28
N GLU A 259 -19.54 7.90 2.06
CA GLU A 259 -20.55 6.88 1.80
C GLU A 259 -20.02 5.45 2.05
N LEU A 260 -18.73 5.19 1.72
CA LEU A 260 -18.11 3.89 1.95
C LEU A 260 -17.88 3.62 3.45
N ASN A 261 -17.55 4.64 4.24
CA ASN A 261 -17.34 4.49 5.69
C ASN A 261 -18.59 4.06 6.47
N VAL A 262 -19.78 4.38 5.96
CA VAL A 262 -21.05 3.97 6.58
C VAL A 262 -21.66 2.75 5.88
N ALA A 263 -21.02 2.23 4.82
CA ALA A 263 -21.51 1.09 4.09
C ALA A 263 -21.31 -0.21 4.90
N THR A 264 -22.35 -1.01 4.99
CA THR A 264 -22.33 -2.33 5.63
C THR A 264 -22.06 -3.47 4.65
N GLU A 265 -22.13 -3.17 3.34
CA GLU A 265 -21.93 -4.13 2.25
C GLU A 265 -21.08 -3.53 1.12
N LEU A 266 -20.32 -4.40 0.45
CA LEU A 266 -19.57 -4.03 -0.75
C LEU A 266 -20.55 -3.87 -1.93
N THR A 267 -20.40 -2.77 -2.68
CA THR A 267 -21.12 -2.59 -3.95
C THR A 267 -20.35 -3.36 -5.03
N SER A 268 -20.96 -4.40 -5.63
CA SER A 268 -20.34 -5.14 -6.74
C SER A 268 -20.52 -4.37 -8.05
N VAL A 269 -19.50 -4.38 -8.91
CA VAL A 269 -19.54 -3.80 -10.27
C VAL A 269 -20.41 -4.61 -11.24
N THR A 270 -20.91 -5.76 -10.83
CA THR A 270 -21.62 -6.74 -11.68
C THR A 270 -22.99 -6.27 -12.19
N GLN A 271 -23.39 -5.03 -11.95
CA GLN A 271 -24.68 -4.51 -12.41
C GLN A 271 -24.61 -3.47 -13.55
N GLN A 272 -23.46 -3.27 -14.19
CA GLN A 272 -23.30 -2.29 -15.27
C GLN A 272 -22.52 -2.81 -16.50
N ILE A 273 -22.69 -4.07 -16.86
CA ILE A 273 -22.31 -4.58 -18.19
C ILE A 273 -23.56 -5.06 -18.88
#